data_70fb864e9e19938c16a63280e568e21c
#
_entry.id   70fb864e9e19938c16a63280e568e21c
#
_cell.length_a   1.000
_cell.length_b   1.000
_cell.length_c   1.000
_cell.angle_alpha   90.00
_cell.angle_beta   90.00
_cell.angle_gamma   90.00
#
_symmetry.space_group_name_H-M   'P 1'
#
loop_
_entity.id
_entity.type
_entity.pdbx_description
1 polymer ?
#
loop_
_entity_poly.entity_id
_entity_poly.type
_entity_poly.pdbx_seq_one_letter_code
_entity_poly.pdbx_strand_id
1 'polypeptide(L)'
;MIDDGAIWVDHTQLADRGWTRSLIRKFLNRPDRFGTVNHWKNFYGMALYSIERVLLAEQRSDFIAAFEASVKRRKLSEPALSSIQEARANGNERYRVWLKNLTPLDLRLMVAAEQAAVAIDEARTAGYRTPHK
;
A
#
# COMPACT_ATOMS: atom_id res chain seq x y z
N MET A 1 7.67 18.19 7.71
CA MET A 1 7.82 17.28 6.57
C MET A 1 7.00 16.01 6.80
N ILE A 2 6.24 15.57 5.81
CA ILE A 2 5.40 14.38 5.92
C ILE A 2 6.23 13.15 5.54
N ASP A 3 6.20 12.13 6.39
CA ASP A 3 6.89 10.88 6.11
C ASP A 3 5.98 9.99 5.24
N ASP A 4 6.06 10.16 3.93
CA ASP A 4 5.26 9.38 2.99
C ASP A 4 5.54 7.88 3.09
N GLY A 5 6.74 7.50 3.53
CA GLY A 5 7.08 6.09 3.70
C GLY A 5 6.30 5.40 4.81
N ALA A 6 5.67 6.16 5.70
CA ALA A 6 4.86 5.60 6.78
C ALA A 6 3.47 5.20 6.30
N ILE A 7 2.98 5.80 5.21
CA ILE A 7 1.60 5.61 4.73
C ILE A 7 1.52 4.89 3.39
N TRP A 8 2.62 4.68 2.70
CA TRP A 8 2.66 3.96 1.42
C TRP A 8 3.52 2.72 1.52
N VAL A 9 3.03 1.64 0.95
CA VAL A 9 3.67 0.33 1.02
C VAL A 9 3.92 -0.15 -0.41
N ASP A 10 5.15 -0.51 -0.73
CA ASP A 10 5.50 -1.07 -2.03
C ASP A 10 5.46 -2.61 -1.99
N HIS A 11 5.75 -3.24 -3.13
CA HIS A 11 5.72 -4.70 -3.22
C HIS A 11 6.74 -5.37 -2.30
N THR A 12 7.91 -4.78 -2.12
CA THR A 12 8.94 -5.33 -1.23
C THR A 12 8.46 -5.33 0.22
N GLN A 13 7.85 -4.22 0.64
CA GLN A 13 7.31 -4.10 1.99
C GLN A 13 6.12 -5.04 2.20
N LEU A 14 5.28 -5.23 1.19
CA LEU A 14 4.19 -6.20 1.26
C LEU A 14 4.75 -7.62 1.41
N ALA A 15 5.78 -7.96 0.66
CA ALA A 15 6.43 -9.27 0.79
C ALA A 15 6.99 -9.48 2.19
N ASP A 16 7.60 -8.45 2.78
CA ASP A 16 8.10 -8.52 4.16
C ASP A 16 6.97 -8.78 5.15
N ARG A 17 5.78 -8.28 4.87
CA ARG A 17 4.59 -8.51 5.70
C ARG A 17 3.90 -9.84 5.40
N GLY A 18 4.49 -10.67 4.56
CA GLY A 18 3.98 -12.00 4.25
C GLY A 18 3.03 -12.07 3.06
N TRP A 19 2.82 -10.99 2.36
CA TRP A 19 1.94 -10.96 1.20
C TRP A 19 2.59 -11.65 0.01
N THR A 20 1.80 -12.42 -0.73
CA THR A 20 2.20 -12.99 -2.01
C THR A 20 1.53 -12.22 -3.13
N ARG A 21 1.95 -12.46 -4.37
CA ARG A 21 1.30 -11.86 -5.53
C ARG A 21 -0.20 -12.20 -5.58
N SER A 22 -0.52 -13.43 -5.25
CA SER A 22 -1.93 -13.87 -5.23
C SER A 22 -2.75 -13.10 -4.21
N LEU A 23 -2.19 -12.90 -3.02
CA LEU A 23 -2.86 -12.14 -1.96
C LEU A 23 -3.04 -10.69 -2.36
N ILE A 24 -2.01 -10.09 -2.96
CA ILE A 24 -2.10 -8.70 -3.43
C ILE A 24 -3.21 -8.58 -4.48
N ARG A 25 -3.21 -9.48 -5.45
CA ARG A 25 -4.21 -9.45 -6.51
C ARG A 25 -5.62 -9.62 -5.99
N LYS A 26 -5.80 -10.50 -5.02
CA LYS A 26 -7.12 -10.82 -4.48
C LYS A 26 -7.64 -9.74 -3.53
N PHE A 27 -6.80 -9.19 -2.67
CA PHE A 27 -7.24 -8.33 -1.58
C PHE A 27 -6.95 -6.84 -1.78
N LEU A 28 -5.96 -6.49 -2.59
CA LEU A 28 -5.64 -5.10 -2.90
C LEU A 28 -5.94 -4.76 -4.35
N ASN A 29 -5.71 -5.70 -5.25
CA ASN A 29 -5.92 -5.56 -6.68
C ASN A 29 -5.04 -4.47 -7.30
N ARG A 30 -5.56 -3.27 -7.45
CA ARG A 30 -4.82 -2.17 -8.06
C ARG A 30 -4.08 -1.35 -7.02
N PRO A 31 -2.87 -0.85 -7.36
CA PRO A 31 -2.20 0.08 -6.48
C PRO A 31 -2.98 1.39 -6.36
N ASP A 32 -2.80 2.07 -5.25
CA ASP A 32 -3.45 3.34 -5.00
C ASP A 32 -2.78 4.48 -5.74
N ARG A 33 -1.48 4.35 -5.97
CA ARG A 33 -0.73 5.34 -6.75
C ARG A 33 0.59 4.73 -7.19
N PHE A 34 1.26 5.42 -8.10
CA PHE A 34 2.62 5.10 -8.49
C PHE A 34 3.53 6.19 -7.95
N GLY A 35 4.53 5.78 -7.18
CA GLY A 35 5.47 6.72 -6.59
C GLY A 35 6.43 7.28 -7.61
N THR A 36 6.92 8.46 -7.33
CA THR A 36 8.05 9.00 -8.07
C THR A 36 9.25 8.19 -7.69
N VAL A 37 9.88 7.59 -8.66
CA VAL A 37 11.05 6.79 -8.44
C VAL A 37 12.25 7.56 -8.90
N ASN A 38 13.35 7.16 -8.40
CA ASN A 38 14.62 7.59 -8.87
C ASN A 38 14.65 7.43 -10.40
N HIS A 39 14.66 8.53 -11.11
CA HIS A 39 14.55 8.59 -12.57
C HIS A 39 15.69 7.88 -13.30
N TRP A 40 16.67 7.40 -12.58
CA TRP A 40 17.75 6.62 -13.16
C TRP A 40 17.35 5.18 -13.43
N LYS A 41 16.44 4.64 -12.64
CA LYS A 41 16.23 3.21 -12.59
C LYS A 41 14.88 2.75 -13.09
N ASN A 42 13.88 3.63 -13.06
CA ASN A 42 12.54 3.15 -13.33
C ASN A 42 11.66 4.27 -13.87
N PHE A 43 11.28 4.15 -15.12
CA PHE A 43 10.41 5.14 -15.77
C PHE A 43 8.97 5.05 -15.36
N TYR A 44 8.55 3.91 -14.83
CA TYR A 44 7.14 3.63 -14.61
C TYR A 44 6.68 3.90 -13.18
N GLY A 45 7.61 4.22 -12.33
CA GLY A 45 7.29 4.40 -10.94
C GLY A 45 7.07 3.10 -10.21
N MET A 46 7.00 3.16 -8.89
CA MET A 46 6.71 2.02 -8.05
C MET A 46 5.24 1.98 -7.71
N ALA A 47 4.61 0.81 -7.82
CA ALA A 47 3.26 0.62 -7.34
C ALA A 47 3.23 0.79 -5.82
N LEU A 48 2.35 1.64 -5.34
CA LEU A 48 2.21 1.95 -3.93
C LEU A 48 0.79 1.68 -3.47
N TYR A 49 0.68 1.07 -2.31
CA TYR A 49 -0.60 0.73 -1.68
C TYR A 49 -0.75 1.49 -0.38
N SER A 50 -1.93 1.99 -0.11
CA SER A 50 -2.21 2.68 1.15
C SER A 50 -2.02 1.72 2.33
N ILE A 51 -1.28 2.15 3.35
CA ILE A 51 -1.12 1.35 4.56
C ILE A 51 -2.48 1.05 5.21
N GLU A 52 -3.42 1.98 5.13
CA GLU A 52 -4.76 1.75 5.68
C GLU A 52 -5.44 0.57 5.01
N ARG A 53 -5.38 0.48 3.69
CA ARG A 53 -5.96 -0.65 2.95
C ARG A 53 -5.28 -1.96 3.34
N VAL A 54 -3.96 -1.92 3.48
CA VAL A 54 -3.18 -3.10 3.87
C VAL A 54 -3.60 -3.58 5.26
N LEU A 55 -3.70 -2.66 6.22
CA LEU A 55 -4.10 -3.00 7.58
C LEU A 55 -5.52 -3.53 7.64
N LEU A 56 -6.44 -2.91 6.92
CA LEU A 56 -7.83 -3.38 6.88
C LEU A 56 -7.92 -4.78 6.26
N ALA A 57 -7.18 -5.01 5.19
CA ALA A 57 -7.16 -6.33 4.54
C ALA A 57 -6.60 -7.39 5.48
N GLU A 58 -5.52 -7.09 6.18
CA GLU A 58 -4.87 -8.06 7.09
C GLU A 58 -5.75 -8.46 8.27
N GLN A 59 -6.78 -7.68 8.57
CA GLN A 59 -7.72 -7.97 9.66
C GLN A 59 -8.94 -8.78 9.19
N ARG A 60 -9.12 -8.93 7.90
CA ARG A 60 -10.27 -9.67 7.36
C ARG A 60 -10.08 -11.16 7.59
N SER A 61 -11.17 -11.82 7.96
CA SER A 61 -11.13 -13.27 8.20
C SER A 61 -10.76 -14.04 6.94
N ASP A 62 -11.22 -13.61 5.77
CA ASP A 62 -10.88 -14.26 4.51
C ASP A 62 -9.40 -14.08 4.16
N PHE A 63 -8.81 -12.93 4.46
CA PHE A 63 -7.37 -12.74 4.29
C PHE A 63 -6.58 -13.64 5.24
N ILE A 64 -6.98 -13.69 6.50
CA ILE A 64 -6.29 -14.50 7.51
C ILE A 64 -6.26 -15.95 7.08
N ALA A 65 -7.40 -16.48 6.61
CA ALA A 65 -7.48 -17.85 6.13
C ALA A 65 -6.60 -18.09 4.90
N ALA A 66 -6.63 -17.16 3.95
CA ALA A 66 -5.81 -17.25 2.75
C ALA A 66 -4.32 -17.14 3.08
N PHE A 67 -3.96 -16.29 4.02
CA PHE A 67 -2.58 -16.17 4.47
C PHE A 67 -2.09 -17.45 5.13
N GLU A 68 -2.89 -18.03 6.02
CA GLU A 68 -2.53 -19.28 6.68
C GLU A 68 -2.35 -20.43 5.68
N ALA A 69 -3.22 -20.51 4.68
CA ALA A 69 -3.08 -21.48 3.60
C ALA A 69 -1.78 -21.26 2.82
N SER A 70 -1.43 -20.01 2.58
CA SER A 70 -0.19 -19.63 1.92
C SER A 70 1.04 -20.04 2.75
N VAL A 71 0.97 -19.86 4.06
CA VAL A 71 2.06 -20.27 4.97
C VAL A 71 2.30 -21.76 4.87
N LYS A 72 1.24 -22.56 4.89
CA LYS A 72 1.35 -24.02 4.77
C LYS A 72 1.92 -24.42 3.41
N ARG A 73 1.42 -23.82 2.35
CA ARG A 73 1.86 -24.14 0.98
C ARG A 73 3.34 -23.81 0.80
N ARG A 74 3.79 -22.69 1.34
CA ARG A 74 5.18 -22.24 1.24
C ARG A 74 6.09 -22.91 2.27
N LYS A 75 5.51 -23.65 3.22
CA LYS A 75 6.25 -24.33 4.31
C LYS A 75 7.16 -23.35 5.05
N LEU A 76 6.60 -22.23 5.45
CA LEU A 76 7.36 -21.21 6.17
C LEU A 76 7.77 -21.70 7.55
N SER A 77 9.02 -21.45 7.90
CA SER A 77 9.58 -21.78 9.20
C SER A 77 9.11 -20.78 10.25
N GLU A 78 9.29 -21.14 11.53
CA GLU A 78 8.99 -20.21 12.61
C GLU A 78 9.80 -18.92 12.55
N PRO A 79 11.12 -18.95 12.26
CA PRO A 79 11.86 -17.70 12.07
C PRO A 79 11.29 -16.83 10.94
N ALA A 80 10.83 -17.44 9.85
CA ALA A 80 10.21 -16.69 8.76
C ALA A 80 8.91 -16.03 9.20
N LEU A 81 8.08 -16.76 9.98
CA LEU A 81 6.84 -16.20 10.52
C LEU A 81 7.11 -15.08 11.51
N SER A 82 8.14 -15.23 12.34
CA SER A 82 8.54 -14.17 13.28
C SER A 82 8.98 -12.91 12.54
N SER A 83 9.71 -13.08 11.44
CA SER A 83 10.13 -11.93 10.62
C SER A 83 8.94 -11.21 10.01
N ILE A 84 7.93 -11.94 9.57
CA ILE A 84 6.70 -11.36 9.05
C ILE A 84 5.99 -10.55 10.14
N GLN A 85 5.84 -11.13 11.33
CA GLN A 85 5.19 -10.45 12.44
C GLN A 85 5.94 -9.20 12.86
N GLU A 86 7.26 -9.27 12.87
CA GLU A 86 8.11 -8.13 13.20
C GLU A 86 7.95 -7.01 12.15
N ALA A 87 7.95 -7.35 10.88
CA ALA A 87 7.76 -6.38 9.82
C ALA A 87 6.40 -5.69 9.93
N ARG A 88 5.36 -6.46 10.23
CA ARG A 88 4.02 -5.89 10.46
C ARG A 88 4.00 -4.96 11.66
N ALA A 89 4.59 -5.38 12.76
CA ALA A 89 4.63 -4.57 13.98
C ALA A 89 5.38 -3.26 13.75
N ASN A 90 6.51 -3.33 13.06
CA ASN A 90 7.33 -2.14 12.77
C ASN A 90 6.59 -1.18 11.85
N GLY A 91 5.98 -1.67 10.80
CA GLY A 91 5.21 -0.84 9.88
C GLY A 91 4.00 -0.21 10.54
N ASN A 92 3.30 -0.97 11.36
CA ASN A 92 2.13 -0.47 12.09
C ASN A 92 2.51 0.61 13.09
N GLU A 93 3.63 0.43 13.77
CA GLU A 93 4.14 1.42 14.72
C GLU A 93 4.55 2.70 14.01
N ARG A 94 5.22 2.57 12.88
CA ARG A 94 5.62 3.72 12.08
C ARG A 94 4.40 4.54 11.64
N TYR A 95 3.34 3.87 11.22
CA TYR A 95 2.09 4.53 10.84
C TYR A 95 1.45 5.21 12.05
N ARG A 96 1.44 4.55 13.20
CA ARG A 96 0.87 5.12 14.43
C ARG A 96 1.61 6.39 14.85
N VAL A 97 2.94 6.37 14.77
CA VAL A 97 3.76 7.55 15.07
C VAL A 97 3.46 8.67 14.07
N TRP A 98 3.34 8.32 12.81
CA TRP A 98 3.00 9.29 11.77
C TRP A 98 1.66 9.98 12.07
N LEU A 99 0.65 9.20 12.47
CA LEU A 99 -0.67 9.75 12.83
C LEU A 99 -0.57 10.72 14.02
N LYS A 100 0.21 10.38 15.03
CA LYS A 100 0.38 11.22 16.21
C LYS A 100 1.02 12.56 15.89
N ASN A 101 1.88 12.59 14.88
CA ASN A 101 2.67 13.77 14.54
C ASN A 101 2.04 14.61 13.44
N LEU A 102 0.84 14.27 13.01
CA LEU A 102 0.13 15.07 12.00
C LEU A 102 -0.25 16.43 12.58
N THR A 103 0.06 17.48 11.83
CA THR A 103 -0.37 18.83 12.17
C THR A 103 -1.60 19.20 11.33
N PRO A 104 -2.36 20.23 11.72
CA PRO A 104 -3.47 20.71 10.89
C PRO A 104 -3.02 21.12 9.49
N LEU A 105 -1.81 21.67 9.34
CA LEU A 105 -1.28 22.01 8.02
C LEU A 105 -1.03 20.76 7.18
N ASP A 106 -0.44 19.73 7.79
CA ASP A 106 -0.18 18.46 7.10
C ASP A 106 -1.49 17.87 6.59
N LEU A 107 -2.53 17.87 7.41
CA LEU A 107 -3.85 17.37 7.01
C LEU A 107 -4.40 18.13 5.82
N ARG A 108 -4.28 19.47 5.83
CA ARG A 108 -4.74 20.28 4.71
C ARG A 108 -3.99 19.96 3.43
N LEU A 109 -2.67 19.79 3.53
CA LEU A 109 -1.85 19.47 2.37
C LEU A 109 -2.19 18.09 1.80
N MET A 110 -2.44 17.14 2.67
CA MET A 110 -2.84 15.79 2.25
C MET A 110 -4.17 15.80 1.54
N VAL A 111 -5.16 16.50 2.08
CA VAL A 111 -6.49 16.60 1.46
C VAL A 111 -6.38 17.29 0.11
N ALA A 112 -5.62 18.37 0.02
CA ALA A 112 -5.43 19.08 -1.24
C ALA A 112 -4.76 18.20 -2.29
N ALA A 113 -3.74 17.45 -1.90
CA ALA A 113 -3.03 16.56 -2.81
C ALA A 113 -3.95 15.44 -3.31
N GLU A 114 -4.76 14.89 -2.44
CA GLU A 114 -5.71 13.84 -2.80
C GLU A 114 -6.78 14.36 -3.75
N GLN A 115 -7.31 15.55 -3.48
CA GLN A 115 -8.30 16.17 -4.35
C GLN A 115 -7.72 16.45 -5.74
N ALA A 116 -6.48 16.92 -5.80
CA ALA A 116 -5.82 17.15 -7.07
C ALA A 116 -5.62 15.86 -7.85
N ALA A 117 -5.24 14.79 -7.17
CA ALA A 117 -5.05 13.48 -7.80
C ALA A 117 -6.36 12.94 -8.36
N VAL A 118 -7.45 13.08 -7.61
CA VAL A 118 -8.78 12.65 -8.05
C VAL A 118 -9.21 13.44 -9.27
N ALA A 119 -9.02 14.75 -9.27
CA ALA A 119 -9.39 15.62 -10.40
C ALA A 119 -8.62 15.24 -11.68
N ILE A 120 -7.34 14.95 -11.56
CA ILE A 120 -6.52 14.53 -12.69
C ILE A 120 -7.02 13.20 -13.24
N ASP A 121 -7.35 12.27 -12.37
CA ASP A 121 -7.81 10.95 -12.74
C ASP A 121 -9.17 11.01 -13.43
N GLU A 122 -10.07 11.84 -12.94
CA GLU A 122 -11.38 12.06 -13.56
C GLU A 122 -11.24 12.67 -14.95
N ALA A 123 -10.37 13.65 -15.10
CA ALA A 123 -10.13 14.28 -16.40
C ALA A 123 -9.57 13.28 -17.40
N ARG A 124 -8.66 12.42 -16.94
CA ARG A 124 -8.08 11.38 -17.79
C ARG A 124 -9.14 10.38 -18.24
N THR A 125 -9.99 9.96 -17.33
CA THR A 125 -11.07 9.02 -17.62
C THR A 125 -12.05 9.61 -18.62
N ALA A 126 -12.44 10.86 -18.44
CA ALA A 126 -13.33 11.56 -19.36
C ALA A 126 -12.74 11.66 -20.75
N GLY A 127 -11.43 11.94 -20.85
CA GLY A 127 -10.74 12.01 -22.13
C GLY A 127 -10.74 10.68 -22.87
N TYR A 128 -10.64 9.58 -22.17
CA TYR A 128 -10.67 8.26 -22.78
C TYR A 128 -12.05 7.86 -23.28
N ARG A 129 -13.09 8.37 -22.67
CA ARG A 129 -14.45 8.00 -23.04
C ARG A 129 -14.98 8.73 -24.25
N THR A 130 -14.57 9.97 -24.44
CA THR A 130 -15.15 10.82 -25.46
C THR A 130 -14.87 10.40 -26.90
N PRO A 131 -13.70 9.86 -27.25
CA PRO A 131 -13.39 9.61 -28.66
C PRO A 131 -14.11 8.43 -29.27
N HIS A 132 -14.84 7.67 -28.50
CA HIS A 132 -15.40 6.39 -28.97
C HIS A 132 -16.85 6.48 -29.34
N LYS A 133 -17.20 7.50 -29.96
CA LYS A 133 -18.57 7.67 -30.43
C LYS A 133 -18.73 7.27 -31.87
#